data_796f45ebbd364c4a522f28c3be397a0d
#
_entry.id   796f45ebbd364c4a522f28c3be397a0d
#
_cell.length_a   1.000
_cell.length_b   1.000
_cell.length_c   1.000
_cell.angle_alpha   90.00
_cell.angle_beta   90.00
_cell.angle_gamma   90.00
#
_symmetry.space_group_name_H-M   'P 1'
#
loop_
_entity.id
_entity.type
_entity.pdbx_description
1 polymer ?
#
loop_
_entity_poly.entity_id
_entity_poly.type
_entity_poly.pdbx_seq_one_letter_code
_entity_poly.pdbx_strand_id
1 'polypeptide(L)'
;MPVKIMNYSDYWLDDDFDSIEDDSSAINMDLIKLALSRRAISNFVHILTGKNIPVFFSSEGTSCTDGKNVYISSDINQKEDFDPAVGLALHEGSHILLSDFKLIESIWTKIPRRLYDLAQPMHISKDAVAHLVKDCWNYVEDRYIDYYVYTNAPGYRGYYDSLYDKYFNSPKINALMKSDLFKVPSIKSYMTRIINLTNEHTNLEALPELRKIAEIINLSNIQRLTTPKDRMNVAIEISEVILSNIKEHLEEEKVIGEGSGDSNGDQIGGVPADQKIEERATNDIGVDENVSETKMKGFEKVLVKQKDFINSKIKKKSVSKKEKAILDAIEKSGMDMVKTGTDYVNGSGQYATDTIVVNKLTRELIESDVFPLNCRERDGFKGITRVVIDNGVQKAVNNGLVLGAALGRKLQIRNELNTTKFMRKPVGKIDRRILSELSFDNENVFYSINVDQYKKSFLHISVDASSSMRGEKWNKTMTSVVAICKAASMVNNLRVTVSFRSTFSVSSMKRMSSLPYVVFAYDSATDKINKIKTLFPYLYANGWTPEGLTFEAISKYLPKTSHEEDNYFLNFSDG
;
A
#
# COMPACT_ATOMS: atom_id res chain seq x y z
N MET A 1 23.11 30.39 1.41
CA MET A 1 23.23 29.02 0.90
C MET A 1 21.87 28.40 1.03
N PRO A 2 21.21 28.00 -0.06
CA PRO A 2 19.89 27.36 0.04
C PRO A 2 20.05 25.95 0.61
N VAL A 3 19.27 25.63 1.62
CA VAL A 3 19.16 24.31 2.21
C VAL A 3 18.53 23.39 1.17
N LYS A 4 19.30 22.43 0.68
CA LYS A 4 18.84 21.36 -0.21
C LYS A 4 17.87 20.50 0.57
N ILE A 5 16.57 20.62 0.28
CA ILE A 5 15.54 19.70 0.80
C ILE A 5 15.87 18.33 0.21
N MET A 6 16.31 17.41 1.06
CA MET A 6 16.51 16.02 0.68
C MET A 6 15.13 15.42 0.33
N ASN A 7 14.92 15.07 -0.92
CA ASN A 7 13.79 14.27 -1.34
C ASN A 7 13.89 12.91 -0.67
N TYR A 8 12.89 12.53 0.09
CA TYR A 8 12.75 11.22 0.73
C TYR A 8 12.67 10.06 -0.27
N SER A 9 12.45 10.35 -1.55
CA SER A 9 12.42 9.37 -2.64
C SER A 9 13.79 8.82 -3.05
N ASP A 10 14.90 9.46 -2.72
CA ASP A 10 16.24 9.07 -3.16
C ASP A 10 16.77 7.75 -2.57
N TYR A 11 15.97 7.11 -1.72
CA TYR A 11 16.40 5.93 -0.97
C TYR A 11 15.92 4.57 -1.53
N TRP A 12 14.97 4.54 -2.47
CA TRP A 12 14.20 3.31 -2.73
C TRP A 12 14.39 2.64 -4.09
N LEU A 13 15.17 3.21 -5.02
CA LEU A 13 15.20 2.72 -6.41
C LEU A 13 16.57 2.95 -7.07
N ASP A 14 17.38 1.94 -7.26
CA ASP A 14 18.47 1.90 -8.23
C ASP A 14 17.99 1.22 -9.52
N ASP A 15 18.28 1.87 -10.65
CA ASP A 15 17.87 1.47 -11.99
C ASP A 15 18.61 0.23 -12.50
N ASP A 16 17.94 -0.59 -13.24
CA ASP A 16 18.14 -1.20 -14.55
C ASP A 16 17.45 -2.56 -14.66
N PHE A 17 16.43 -2.62 -15.51
CA PHE A 17 15.68 -3.83 -15.79
C PHE A 17 15.95 -4.29 -17.23
N ASP A 18 16.84 -5.25 -17.41
CA ASP A 18 16.88 -6.11 -18.58
C ASP A 18 16.93 -7.59 -18.18
N SER A 19 16.11 -8.34 -18.89
CA SER A 19 15.72 -9.73 -18.77
C SER A 19 16.81 -10.74 -18.44
N ILE A 20 16.60 -11.60 -17.42
CA ILE A 20 17.24 -12.91 -17.26
C ILE A 20 16.22 -13.94 -16.78
N GLU A 21 16.28 -15.10 -17.45
CA GLU A 21 15.46 -16.29 -17.21
C GLU A 21 15.62 -16.89 -15.81
N ASP A 22 14.50 -17.32 -15.30
CA ASP A 22 14.15 -18.37 -14.36
C ASP A 22 15.25 -18.95 -13.44
N ASP A 23 15.36 -18.38 -12.21
CA ASP A 23 15.80 -19.15 -11.05
C ASP A 23 14.81 -18.94 -9.89
N SER A 24 13.95 -19.94 -9.67
CA SER A 24 12.73 -19.90 -8.86
C SER A 24 12.94 -19.85 -7.34
N SER A 25 14.12 -19.48 -6.86
CA SER A 25 14.42 -19.45 -5.42
C SER A 25 14.72 -18.06 -4.83
N ALA A 26 14.84 -17.04 -5.66
CA ALA A 26 15.11 -15.69 -5.21
C ALA A 26 13.82 -14.85 -5.22
N ILE A 27 13.48 -14.34 -4.04
CA ILE A 27 12.27 -13.55 -3.87
C ILE A 27 12.49 -12.17 -4.48
N ASN A 28 11.51 -11.76 -5.28
CA ASN A 28 11.52 -10.46 -5.91
C ASN A 28 11.30 -9.37 -4.84
N MET A 29 12.33 -8.55 -4.58
CA MET A 29 12.25 -7.39 -3.67
C MET A 29 11.15 -6.43 -4.09
N ASP A 30 10.85 -6.36 -5.37
CA ASP A 30 9.85 -5.46 -5.93
C ASP A 30 8.45 -5.80 -5.42
N LEU A 31 8.13 -7.09 -5.19
CA LEU A 31 6.86 -7.49 -4.59
C LEU A 31 6.72 -7.04 -3.13
N ILE A 32 7.80 -7.07 -2.36
CA ILE A 32 7.79 -6.57 -0.97
C ILE A 32 7.61 -5.06 -0.97
N LYS A 33 8.40 -4.33 -1.77
CA LYS A 33 8.28 -2.87 -1.92
C LYS A 33 6.89 -2.48 -2.40
N LEU A 34 6.35 -3.19 -3.39
CA LEU A 34 5.01 -2.97 -3.91
C LEU A 34 3.93 -3.17 -2.84
N ALA A 35 4.04 -4.22 -2.03
CA ALA A 35 3.11 -4.49 -0.94
C ALA A 35 3.16 -3.42 0.15
N LEU A 36 4.37 -2.95 0.51
CA LEU A 36 4.56 -1.86 1.48
C LEU A 36 4.02 -0.54 0.95
N SER A 37 4.28 -0.22 -0.32
CA SER A 37 3.74 0.96 -0.99
C SER A 37 2.22 0.92 -1.04
N ARG A 38 1.61 -0.23 -1.37
CA ARG A 38 0.15 -0.44 -1.35
C ARG A 38 -0.44 -0.10 0.01
N ARG A 39 0.16 -0.59 1.09
CA ARG A 39 -0.32 -0.32 2.46
C ARG A 39 -0.24 1.16 2.80
N ALA A 40 0.88 1.83 2.47
CA ALA A 40 1.05 3.25 2.69
C ALA A 40 0.00 4.06 1.90
N ILE A 41 -0.19 3.76 0.62
CA ILE A 41 -1.17 4.40 -0.26
C ILE A 41 -2.59 4.17 0.27
N SER A 42 -2.93 2.94 0.66
CA SER A 42 -4.25 2.62 1.24
C SER A 42 -4.52 3.42 2.52
N ASN A 43 -3.52 3.58 3.37
CA ASN A 43 -3.63 4.41 4.57
C ASN A 43 -3.86 5.90 4.22
N PHE A 44 -3.18 6.43 3.22
CA PHE A 44 -3.40 7.81 2.77
C PHE A 44 -4.83 8.02 2.23
N VAL A 45 -5.32 7.10 1.42
CA VAL A 45 -6.71 7.13 0.92
C VAL A 45 -7.70 7.05 2.08
N HIS A 46 -7.46 6.19 3.07
CA HIS A 46 -8.30 6.08 4.27
C HIS A 46 -8.32 7.38 5.09
N ILE A 47 -7.16 7.99 5.32
CA ILE A 47 -7.04 9.25 6.08
C ILE A 47 -7.81 10.37 5.38
N LEU A 48 -7.66 10.48 4.04
CA LEU A 48 -8.32 11.52 3.27
C LEU A 48 -9.84 11.33 3.19
N THR A 49 -10.28 10.08 2.98
CA THR A 49 -11.68 9.79 2.69
C THR A 49 -12.52 9.43 3.92
N GLY A 50 -11.86 9.11 5.03
CA GLY A 50 -12.50 8.56 6.23
C GLY A 50 -13.13 7.17 6.01
N LYS A 51 -12.89 6.54 4.84
CA LYS A 51 -13.45 5.24 4.45
C LYS A 51 -12.33 4.23 4.21
N ASN A 52 -12.57 2.98 4.57
CA ASN A 52 -11.65 1.89 4.24
C ASN A 52 -11.87 1.45 2.79
N ILE A 53 -11.22 2.15 1.86
CA ILE A 53 -11.31 1.89 0.44
C ILE A 53 -10.15 0.97 0.03
N PRO A 54 -10.43 -0.22 -0.53
CA PRO A 54 -9.38 -1.11 -1.01
C PRO A 54 -8.61 -0.49 -2.16
N VAL A 55 -7.27 -0.52 -2.07
CA VAL A 55 -6.37 -0.10 -3.14
C VAL A 55 -5.74 -1.35 -3.75
N PHE A 56 -5.82 -1.48 -5.07
CA PHE A 56 -5.26 -2.58 -5.83
C PHE A 56 -4.21 -2.06 -6.82
N PHE A 57 -3.19 -2.88 -7.08
CA PHE A 57 -2.28 -2.61 -8.17
C PHE A 57 -2.69 -3.37 -9.42
N SER A 58 -2.64 -2.67 -10.55
CA SER A 58 -2.92 -3.22 -11.88
C SER A 58 -1.63 -3.26 -12.68
N SER A 59 -1.29 -4.41 -13.27
CA SER A 59 -0.14 -4.55 -14.16
C SER A 59 -0.32 -3.87 -15.53
N GLU A 60 -1.49 -3.29 -15.79
CA GLU A 60 -1.76 -2.51 -16.99
C GLU A 60 -1.93 -1.03 -16.65
N GLY A 61 -0.93 -0.30 -16.95
CA GLY A 61 -0.63 1.11 -17.19
C GLY A 61 -1.61 2.22 -16.82
N THR A 62 -2.81 1.99 -16.31
CA THR A 62 -3.77 3.06 -15.96
C THR A 62 -4.31 2.90 -14.56
N SER A 63 -4.34 4.03 -13.84
CA SER A 63 -4.98 4.11 -12.53
C SER A 63 -6.42 4.59 -12.69
N CYS A 64 -7.33 4.10 -11.83
CA CYS A 64 -8.76 4.38 -11.95
C CYS A 64 -9.54 3.95 -10.71
N THR A 65 -10.82 4.31 -10.64
CA THR A 65 -11.75 3.80 -9.63
C THR A 65 -13.01 3.21 -10.27
N ASP A 66 -13.58 2.19 -9.61
CA ASP A 66 -14.89 1.62 -9.96
C ASP A 66 -16.01 2.13 -9.02
N GLY A 67 -15.74 3.17 -8.24
CA GLY A 67 -16.65 3.72 -7.23
C GLY A 67 -16.65 2.97 -5.89
N LYS A 68 -15.90 1.87 -5.77
CA LYS A 68 -15.73 1.09 -4.53
C LYS A 68 -14.27 0.80 -4.21
N ASN A 69 -13.45 0.64 -5.24
CA ASN A 69 -12.04 0.30 -5.14
C ASN A 69 -11.21 1.31 -5.93
N VAL A 70 -9.97 1.49 -5.53
CA VAL A 70 -8.97 2.27 -6.27
C VAL A 70 -7.97 1.29 -6.89
N TYR A 71 -7.68 1.47 -8.17
CA TYR A 71 -6.69 0.71 -8.93
C TYR A 71 -5.55 1.64 -9.32
N ILE A 72 -4.32 1.28 -8.98
CA ILE A 72 -3.12 2.05 -9.29
C ILE A 72 -2.24 1.23 -10.24
N SER A 73 -1.61 1.88 -11.20
CA SER A 73 -0.65 1.22 -12.07
C SER A 73 0.51 0.60 -11.28
N SER A 74 0.87 -0.64 -11.60
CA SER A 74 1.99 -1.35 -10.99
C SER A 74 3.36 -0.93 -11.53
N ASP A 75 3.41 -0.05 -12.53
CA ASP A 75 4.65 0.54 -13.05
C ASP A 75 5.35 1.51 -12.05
N ILE A 76 5.08 1.34 -10.75
CA ILE A 76 5.75 2.04 -9.65
C ILE A 76 7.13 1.42 -9.39
N ASN A 77 7.84 1.05 -10.43
CA ASN A 77 9.14 0.39 -10.27
C ASN A 77 10.31 1.37 -10.26
N GLN A 78 10.06 2.64 -10.56
CA GLN A 78 11.07 3.68 -10.54
C GLN A 78 10.85 4.62 -9.35
N LYS A 79 11.92 5.10 -8.74
CA LYS A 79 11.94 6.07 -7.61
C LYS A 79 11.01 7.26 -7.83
N GLU A 80 10.97 7.71 -9.08
CA GLU A 80 10.24 8.89 -9.51
C GLU A 80 8.72 8.67 -9.59
N ASP A 81 8.26 7.42 -9.45
CA ASP A 81 6.85 7.05 -9.68
C ASP A 81 6.02 6.92 -8.40
N PHE A 82 6.66 6.82 -7.23
CA PHE A 82 5.92 6.64 -5.96
C PHE A 82 5.07 7.86 -5.60
N ASP A 83 5.66 9.06 -5.61
CA ASP A 83 4.94 10.28 -5.23
C ASP A 83 3.79 10.59 -6.17
N PRO A 84 3.96 10.53 -7.52
CA PRO A 84 2.83 10.61 -8.45
C PRO A 84 1.76 9.53 -8.23
N ALA A 85 2.15 8.31 -7.85
CA ALA A 85 1.20 7.23 -7.59
C ALA A 85 0.36 7.48 -6.32
N VAL A 86 0.96 8.05 -5.28
CA VAL A 86 0.21 8.51 -4.09
C VAL A 86 -0.77 9.60 -4.48
N GLY A 87 -0.32 10.63 -5.22
CA GLY A 87 -1.17 11.70 -5.72
C GLY A 87 -2.36 11.17 -6.53
N LEU A 88 -2.09 10.21 -7.41
CA LEU A 88 -3.10 9.55 -8.23
C LEU A 88 -4.10 8.73 -7.40
N ALA A 89 -3.62 8.00 -6.37
CA ALA A 89 -4.49 7.24 -5.47
C ALA A 89 -5.42 8.16 -4.65
N LEU A 90 -4.93 9.30 -4.23
CA LEU A 90 -5.72 10.32 -3.55
C LEU A 90 -6.77 10.92 -4.48
N HIS A 91 -6.42 11.16 -5.74
CA HIS A 91 -7.33 11.62 -6.79
C HIS A 91 -8.45 10.60 -7.01
N GLU A 92 -8.12 9.36 -7.33
CA GLU A 92 -9.08 8.28 -7.57
C GLU A 92 -9.95 7.96 -6.34
N GLY A 93 -9.34 7.98 -5.15
CA GLY A 93 -10.08 7.81 -3.89
C GLY A 93 -11.09 8.92 -3.65
N SER A 94 -10.78 10.14 -4.08
CA SER A 94 -11.67 11.29 -3.92
C SER A 94 -12.86 11.26 -4.88
N HIS A 95 -12.73 10.63 -6.07
CA HIS A 95 -13.88 10.33 -6.93
C HIS A 95 -14.97 9.54 -6.20
N ILE A 96 -14.59 8.57 -5.34
CA ILE A 96 -15.55 7.78 -4.56
C ILE A 96 -16.38 8.63 -3.58
N LEU A 97 -15.85 9.79 -3.18
CA LEU A 97 -16.54 10.73 -2.29
C LEU A 97 -17.36 11.78 -3.03
N LEU A 98 -16.85 12.28 -4.14
CA LEU A 98 -17.28 13.55 -4.73
C LEU A 98 -18.00 13.37 -6.06
N SER A 99 -17.83 12.21 -6.74
CA SER A 99 -18.43 11.95 -8.05
C SER A 99 -19.76 11.20 -7.94
N ASP A 100 -20.69 11.53 -8.84
CA ASP A 100 -21.96 10.82 -8.98
C ASP A 100 -21.89 9.82 -10.15
N PHE A 101 -21.55 8.55 -9.82
CA PHE A 101 -21.43 7.48 -10.81
C PHE A 101 -22.75 7.18 -11.55
N LYS A 102 -23.91 7.44 -10.93
CA LYS A 102 -25.21 7.29 -11.60
C LYS A 102 -25.45 8.36 -12.64
N LEU A 103 -24.96 9.58 -12.37
CA LEU A 103 -24.99 10.66 -13.35
C LEU A 103 -24.08 10.33 -14.55
N ILE A 104 -22.90 9.72 -14.28
CA ILE A 104 -21.98 9.25 -15.32
C ILE A 104 -22.66 8.23 -16.25
N GLU A 105 -23.32 7.24 -15.71
CA GLU A 105 -24.05 6.21 -16.48
C GLU A 105 -25.20 6.81 -17.31
N SER A 106 -25.81 7.89 -16.83
CA SER A 106 -26.98 8.53 -17.47
C SER A 106 -26.64 9.76 -18.33
N ILE A 107 -25.36 10.06 -18.55
CA ILE A 107 -24.91 11.28 -19.24
C ILE A 107 -25.59 11.46 -20.63
N TRP A 108 -25.72 10.36 -21.38
CA TRP A 108 -26.30 10.32 -22.72
C TRP A 108 -27.73 10.89 -22.78
N THR A 109 -28.48 10.76 -21.68
CA THR A 109 -29.86 11.27 -21.58
C THR A 109 -29.94 12.71 -21.12
N LYS A 110 -28.82 13.29 -20.70
CA LYS A 110 -28.76 14.68 -20.15
C LYS A 110 -28.22 15.71 -21.12
N ILE A 111 -27.70 15.27 -22.26
CA ILE A 111 -27.15 16.18 -23.29
C ILE A 111 -28.28 16.95 -23.97
N PRO A 112 -28.22 18.31 -23.96
CA PRO A 112 -29.24 19.13 -24.61
C PRO A 112 -29.25 18.93 -26.12
N ARG A 113 -30.46 18.93 -26.71
CA ARG A 113 -30.66 18.74 -28.15
C ARG A 113 -29.87 19.77 -28.97
N ARG A 114 -29.75 21.02 -28.49
CA ARG A 114 -29.01 22.10 -29.15
C ARG A 114 -27.57 21.73 -29.54
N LEU A 115 -26.88 20.87 -28.75
CA LEU A 115 -25.52 20.44 -29.09
C LEU A 115 -25.52 19.51 -30.31
N TYR A 116 -26.51 18.64 -30.45
CA TYR A 116 -26.67 17.82 -31.64
C TYR A 116 -27.04 18.64 -32.86
N ASP A 117 -27.87 19.68 -32.68
CA ASP A 117 -28.27 20.60 -33.75
C ASP A 117 -27.06 21.42 -34.26
N LEU A 118 -26.13 21.82 -33.36
CA LEU A 118 -24.87 22.48 -33.74
C LEU A 118 -23.90 21.53 -34.47
N ALA A 119 -23.87 20.26 -34.11
CA ALA A 119 -22.98 19.27 -34.68
C ALA A 119 -23.44 18.76 -36.05
N GLN A 120 -24.75 18.80 -36.33
CA GLN A 120 -25.35 18.27 -37.57
C GLN A 120 -24.79 18.87 -38.86
N PRO A 121 -24.57 20.19 -39.00
CA PRO A 121 -24.02 20.78 -40.23
C PRO A 121 -22.60 20.34 -40.53
N MET A 122 -21.86 19.88 -39.51
CA MET A 122 -20.48 19.40 -39.59
C MET A 122 -20.38 17.90 -39.74
N HIS A 123 -21.50 17.18 -39.91
CA HIS A 123 -21.57 15.71 -39.99
C HIS A 123 -20.98 14.97 -38.79
N ILE A 124 -20.90 15.62 -37.61
CA ILE A 124 -20.44 15.00 -36.36
C ILE A 124 -21.52 14.06 -35.83
N SER A 125 -21.16 12.82 -35.54
CA SER A 125 -22.09 11.81 -35.02
C SER A 125 -22.61 12.18 -33.63
N LYS A 126 -23.80 11.69 -33.25
CA LYS A 126 -24.35 11.88 -31.90
C LYS A 126 -23.45 11.31 -30.83
N ASP A 127 -22.79 10.20 -31.13
CA ASP A 127 -21.86 9.53 -30.22
C ASP A 127 -20.60 10.36 -30.00
N ALA A 128 -20.07 11.01 -31.07
CA ALA A 128 -18.92 11.90 -30.95
C ALA A 128 -19.26 13.15 -30.09
N VAL A 129 -20.45 13.74 -30.25
CA VAL A 129 -20.92 14.83 -29.37
C VAL A 129 -21.01 14.37 -27.92
N ALA A 130 -21.54 13.20 -27.69
CA ALA A 130 -21.68 12.68 -26.34
C ALA A 130 -20.33 12.32 -25.70
N HIS A 131 -19.38 11.81 -26.47
CA HIS A 131 -18.00 11.63 -26.02
C HIS A 131 -17.32 12.96 -25.69
N LEU A 132 -17.51 14.00 -26.52
CA LEU A 132 -16.98 15.34 -26.23
C LEU A 132 -17.51 15.87 -24.90
N VAL A 133 -18.82 15.81 -24.66
CA VAL A 133 -19.44 16.28 -23.41
C VAL A 133 -18.89 15.49 -22.22
N LYS A 134 -18.73 14.17 -22.37
CA LYS A 134 -18.16 13.31 -21.34
C LYS A 134 -16.71 13.68 -21.05
N ASP A 135 -15.88 13.89 -22.05
CA ASP A 135 -14.48 14.27 -21.89
C ASP A 135 -14.34 15.64 -21.22
N CYS A 136 -15.16 16.62 -21.62
CA CYS A 136 -15.23 17.93 -20.97
C CYS A 136 -15.68 17.81 -19.50
N TRP A 137 -16.67 16.97 -19.22
CA TRP A 137 -17.13 16.77 -17.85
C TRP A 137 -16.09 16.08 -16.99
N ASN A 138 -15.45 15.01 -17.46
CA ASN A 138 -14.35 14.38 -16.76
C ASN A 138 -13.26 15.39 -16.38
N TYR A 139 -12.88 16.25 -17.33
CA TYR A 139 -11.89 17.29 -17.06
C TYR A 139 -12.33 18.25 -15.94
N VAL A 140 -13.56 18.75 -15.98
CA VAL A 140 -14.08 19.68 -14.96
C VAL A 140 -14.21 18.99 -13.59
N GLU A 141 -14.64 17.73 -13.59
CA GLU A 141 -14.73 16.89 -12.39
C GLU A 141 -13.36 16.73 -11.74
N ASP A 142 -12.35 16.35 -12.52
CA ASP A 142 -10.97 16.17 -12.06
C ASP A 142 -10.39 17.47 -11.48
N ARG A 143 -10.60 18.60 -12.14
CA ARG A 143 -10.12 19.90 -11.60
C ARG A 143 -10.77 20.26 -10.26
N TYR A 144 -12.05 19.93 -10.07
CA TYR A 144 -12.71 20.10 -8.79
C TYR A 144 -12.15 19.16 -7.71
N ILE A 145 -11.93 17.90 -8.06
CA ILE A 145 -11.35 16.89 -7.16
C ILE A 145 -9.94 17.30 -6.75
N ASP A 146 -9.09 17.69 -7.70
CA ASP A 146 -7.73 18.15 -7.43
C ASP A 146 -7.73 19.36 -6.49
N TYR A 147 -8.62 20.32 -6.72
CA TYR A 147 -8.80 21.46 -5.83
C TYR A 147 -9.20 21.01 -4.41
N TYR A 148 -10.16 20.07 -4.32
CA TYR A 148 -10.62 19.54 -3.03
C TYR A 148 -9.47 18.90 -2.25
N VAL A 149 -8.70 18.02 -2.85
CA VAL A 149 -7.58 17.35 -2.19
C VAL A 149 -6.49 18.34 -1.81
N TYR A 150 -6.11 19.22 -2.74
CA TYR A 150 -5.07 20.22 -2.53
C TYR A 150 -5.39 21.18 -1.37
N THR A 151 -6.68 21.49 -1.20
CA THR A 151 -7.17 22.39 -0.15
C THR A 151 -7.35 21.68 1.19
N ASN A 152 -7.98 20.50 1.18
CA ASN A 152 -8.37 19.79 2.42
C ASN A 152 -7.27 18.87 2.97
N ALA A 153 -6.26 18.56 2.17
CA ALA A 153 -5.16 17.70 2.56
C ALA A 153 -3.78 18.36 2.33
N PRO A 154 -3.46 19.47 3.04
CA PRO A 154 -2.24 20.25 2.78
C PRO A 154 -0.94 19.45 2.97
N GLY A 155 -0.96 18.41 3.83
CA GLY A 155 0.19 17.50 4.00
C GLY A 155 0.49 16.63 2.79
N TYR A 156 -0.41 16.54 1.81
CA TYR A 156 -0.25 15.72 0.61
C TYR A 156 0.02 16.53 -0.67
N ARG A 157 0.18 17.85 -0.56
CA ARG A 157 0.41 18.73 -1.72
C ARG A 157 1.64 18.32 -2.52
N GLY A 158 2.74 17.92 -1.88
CA GLY A 158 3.95 17.48 -2.57
C GLY A 158 3.73 16.28 -3.50
N TYR A 159 2.83 15.36 -3.15
CA TYR A 159 2.44 14.25 -4.03
C TYR A 159 1.65 14.72 -5.24
N TYR A 160 0.80 15.73 -5.06
CA TYR A 160 0.05 16.36 -6.15
C TYR A 160 0.96 17.18 -7.07
N ASP A 161 1.91 17.90 -6.51
CA ASP A 161 2.91 18.64 -7.30
C ASP A 161 3.70 17.66 -8.18
N SER A 162 4.16 16.54 -7.63
CA SER A 162 4.84 15.48 -8.37
C SER A 162 3.95 14.84 -9.45
N LEU A 163 2.64 14.65 -9.16
CA LEU A 163 1.65 14.18 -10.12
C LEU A 163 1.53 15.13 -11.31
N TYR A 164 1.39 16.43 -11.04
CA TYR A 164 1.26 17.45 -12.07
C TYR A 164 2.53 17.62 -12.90
N ASP A 165 3.70 17.58 -12.28
CA ASP A 165 4.99 17.63 -12.96
C ASP A 165 5.16 16.47 -13.95
N LYS A 166 4.73 15.26 -13.54
CA LYS A 166 4.79 14.09 -14.41
C LYS A 166 3.84 14.16 -15.60
N TYR A 167 2.58 14.52 -15.37
CA TYR A 167 1.52 14.40 -16.38
C TYR A 167 1.25 15.69 -17.16
N PHE A 168 1.41 16.87 -16.56
CA PHE A 168 1.00 18.14 -17.15
C PHE A 168 2.16 19.13 -17.39
N ASN A 169 3.26 19.05 -16.63
CA ASN A 169 4.40 19.97 -16.71
C ASN A 169 5.67 19.29 -17.19
N SER A 170 5.59 18.07 -17.72
CA SER A 170 6.77 17.37 -18.22
C SER A 170 7.45 18.17 -19.36
N PRO A 171 8.79 18.03 -19.55
CA PRO A 171 9.51 18.75 -20.61
C PRO A 171 8.90 18.53 -22.01
N LYS A 172 8.31 17.37 -22.27
CA LYS A 172 7.62 17.07 -23.54
C LYS A 172 6.32 17.86 -23.69
N ILE A 173 5.51 17.96 -22.63
CA ILE A 173 4.29 18.77 -22.66
C ILE A 173 4.64 20.26 -22.79
N ASN A 174 5.64 20.74 -22.05
CA ASN A 174 6.11 22.13 -22.16
C ASN A 174 6.56 22.46 -23.59
N ALA A 175 7.28 21.54 -24.23
CA ALA A 175 7.68 21.70 -25.63
C ALA A 175 6.46 21.68 -26.57
N LEU A 176 5.47 20.81 -26.31
CA LEU A 176 4.22 20.75 -27.07
C LEU A 176 3.42 22.05 -26.97
N MET A 177 3.27 22.61 -25.76
CA MET A 177 2.50 23.85 -25.54
C MET A 177 3.15 25.08 -26.21
N LYS A 178 4.48 25.09 -26.35
CA LYS A 178 5.24 26.12 -27.06
C LYS A 178 5.20 25.97 -28.58
N SER A 179 4.84 24.79 -29.09
CA SER A 179 4.84 24.51 -30.52
C SER A 179 3.58 25.06 -31.21
N ASP A 180 3.61 25.09 -32.55
CA ASP A 180 2.47 25.43 -33.39
C ASP A 180 1.49 24.27 -33.59
N LEU A 181 1.72 23.15 -32.96
CA LEU A 181 0.84 22.00 -33.00
C LEU A 181 -0.48 22.27 -32.25
N PHE A 182 -1.56 21.66 -32.72
CA PHE A 182 -2.89 21.81 -32.14
C PHE A 182 -3.40 23.28 -32.12
N LYS A 183 -3.13 24.02 -33.21
CA LYS A 183 -3.70 25.37 -33.49
C LYS A 183 -4.84 25.35 -34.52
N VAL A 184 -5.05 24.21 -35.20
CA VAL A 184 -6.20 24.03 -36.11
C VAL A 184 -7.44 23.70 -35.25
N PRO A 185 -8.56 24.40 -35.41
CA PRO A 185 -9.78 24.15 -34.64
C PRO A 185 -10.38 22.78 -34.93
N SER A 186 -10.15 21.83 -34.07
CA SER A 186 -10.71 20.47 -34.05
C SER A 186 -11.02 20.04 -32.62
N ILE A 187 -11.88 19.03 -32.42
CA ILE A 187 -12.18 18.48 -31.10
C ILE A 187 -10.86 18.07 -30.38
N LYS A 188 -9.96 17.39 -31.11
CA LYS A 188 -8.67 16.96 -30.60
C LYS A 188 -7.81 18.15 -30.13
N SER A 189 -7.73 19.22 -30.90
CA SER A 189 -6.95 20.41 -30.56
C SER A 189 -7.51 21.13 -29.34
N TYR A 190 -8.84 21.33 -29.28
CA TYR A 190 -9.47 21.91 -28.08
C TYR A 190 -9.23 21.08 -26.84
N MET A 191 -9.48 19.78 -26.87
CA MET A 191 -9.28 18.90 -25.72
C MET A 191 -7.83 18.90 -25.28
N THR A 192 -6.86 18.85 -26.21
CA THR A 192 -5.43 18.92 -25.87
C THR A 192 -5.07 20.22 -25.14
N ARG A 193 -5.60 21.36 -25.59
CA ARG A 193 -5.35 22.66 -24.96
C ARG A 193 -6.08 22.80 -23.62
N ILE A 194 -7.32 22.32 -23.51
CA ILE A 194 -8.12 22.35 -22.28
C ILE A 194 -7.48 21.51 -21.20
N ILE A 195 -7.06 20.30 -21.52
CA ILE A 195 -6.37 19.39 -20.58
C ILE A 195 -5.13 20.06 -19.98
N ASN A 196 -4.44 20.86 -20.75
CA ASN A 196 -3.21 21.54 -20.36
C ASN A 196 -3.39 23.01 -19.92
N LEU A 197 -4.60 23.44 -19.55
CA LEU A 197 -4.83 24.81 -19.06
C LEU A 197 -4.04 25.16 -17.79
N THR A 198 -3.63 24.17 -17.02
CA THR A 198 -2.79 24.35 -15.84
C THR A 198 -1.29 24.49 -16.14
N ASN A 199 -0.87 24.22 -17.39
CA ASN A 199 0.53 24.35 -17.78
C ASN A 199 0.90 25.83 -17.94
N GLU A 200 2.05 26.24 -17.41
CA GLU A 200 2.54 27.63 -17.45
C GLU A 200 2.81 28.17 -18.86
N HIS A 201 2.96 27.27 -19.86
CA HIS A 201 3.17 27.63 -21.26
C HIS A 201 1.90 27.56 -22.10
N THR A 202 0.72 27.51 -21.46
CA THR A 202 -0.55 27.50 -22.17
C THR A 202 -0.80 28.86 -22.88
N ASN A 203 -1.08 28.77 -24.18
CA ASN A 203 -1.47 29.93 -24.99
C ASN A 203 -2.98 29.92 -25.23
N LEU A 204 -3.69 30.86 -24.60
CA LEU A 204 -5.15 30.98 -24.72
C LEU A 204 -5.63 31.56 -26.06
N GLU A 205 -4.72 32.11 -26.87
CA GLU A 205 -5.00 32.59 -28.23
C GLU A 205 -4.71 31.54 -29.32
N ALA A 206 -4.31 30.32 -28.90
CA ALA A 206 -3.95 29.25 -29.84
C ALA A 206 -5.15 28.72 -30.65
N LEU A 207 -6.37 28.85 -30.11
CA LEU A 207 -7.63 28.45 -30.76
C LEU A 207 -8.69 29.51 -30.55
N PRO A 208 -9.65 29.67 -31.49
CA PRO A 208 -10.78 30.57 -31.34
C PRO A 208 -11.53 30.28 -30.04
N GLU A 209 -11.90 31.33 -29.30
CA GLU A 209 -12.69 31.26 -28.05
C GLU A 209 -12.10 30.36 -26.94
N LEU A 210 -10.83 29.93 -27.04
CA LEU A 210 -10.18 29.12 -25.98
C LEU A 210 -10.09 29.91 -24.67
N ARG A 211 -9.88 31.23 -24.74
CA ARG A 211 -9.92 32.13 -23.58
C ARG A 211 -11.28 32.10 -22.87
N LYS A 212 -12.39 32.15 -23.66
CA LYS A 212 -13.74 32.04 -23.13
C LYS A 212 -13.97 30.68 -22.43
N ILE A 213 -13.45 29.59 -23.01
CA ILE A 213 -13.49 28.27 -22.35
C ILE A 213 -12.76 28.31 -21.01
N ALA A 214 -11.57 28.91 -20.93
CA ALA A 214 -10.83 29.06 -19.69
C ALA A 214 -11.60 29.92 -18.65
N GLU A 215 -12.33 30.96 -19.09
CA GLU A 215 -13.21 31.80 -18.24
C GLU A 215 -14.42 31.00 -17.73
N ILE A 216 -15.05 30.19 -18.58
CA ILE A 216 -16.18 29.31 -18.21
C ILE A 216 -15.72 28.30 -17.14
N ILE A 217 -14.58 27.65 -17.31
CA ILE A 217 -14.01 26.73 -16.34
C ILE A 217 -13.65 27.45 -15.05
N ASN A 218 -12.97 28.59 -15.16
CA ASN A 218 -12.53 29.45 -14.06
C ASN A 218 -11.81 28.66 -12.96
N LEU A 219 -10.61 28.20 -13.28
CA LEU A 219 -9.80 27.40 -12.37
C LEU A 219 -9.52 28.09 -11.02
N SER A 220 -9.42 29.42 -11.00
CA SER A 220 -9.22 30.19 -9.76
C SER A 220 -10.42 30.15 -8.82
N ASN A 221 -11.61 29.87 -9.33
CA ASN A 221 -12.86 29.75 -8.59
C ASN A 221 -13.59 28.43 -8.87
N ILE A 222 -12.83 27.34 -9.02
CA ILE A 222 -13.39 26.00 -9.30
C ILE A 222 -14.25 25.49 -8.13
N GLN A 223 -13.99 25.97 -6.93
CA GLN A 223 -14.76 25.67 -5.71
C GLN A 223 -16.26 25.98 -5.81
N ARG A 224 -16.69 26.86 -6.73
CA ARG A 224 -18.11 27.13 -6.94
C ARG A 224 -18.90 25.93 -7.45
N LEU A 225 -18.22 24.98 -8.07
CA LEU A 225 -18.81 23.81 -8.72
C LEU A 225 -19.04 22.67 -7.72
N THR A 226 -19.78 22.94 -6.64
CA THR A 226 -19.95 22.03 -5.50
C THR A 226 -20.69 20.75 -5.86
N THR A 227 -21.63 20.81 -6.80
CA THR A 227 -22.42 19.64 -7.18
C THR A 227 -21.96 19.03 -8.52
N PRO A 228 -22.10 17.71 -8.72
CA PRO A 228 -21.83 17.06 -10.00
C PRO A 228 -22.64 17.67 -11.17
N LYS A 229 -23.84 18.20 -10.87
CA LYS A 229 -24.70 18.85 -11.85
C LYS A 229 -24.12 20.19 -12.31
N ASP A 230 -23.50 20.96 -11.40
CA ASP A 230 -22.85 22.24 -11.78
C ASP A 230 -21.67 21.96 -12.72
N ARG A 231 -20.88 20.94 -12.41
CA ARG A 231 -19.77 20.49 -13.25
C ARG A 231 -20.24 20.04 -14.64
N MET A 232 -21.37 19.31 -14.68
CA MET A 232 -22.00 18.90 -15.94
C MET A 232 -22.47 20.10 -16.78
N ASN A 233 -23.06 21.12 -16.15
CA ASN A 233 -23.51 22.34 -16.88
C ASN A 233 -22.32 23.06 -17.51
N VAL A 234 -21.20 23.19 -16.77
CA VAL A 234 -19.97 23.80 -17.31
C VAL A 234 -19.42 22.96 -18.49
N ALA A 235 -19.44 21.64 -18.40
CA ALA A 235 -19.03 20.78 -19.51
C ALA A 235 -19.89 20.94 -20.77
N ILE A 236 -21.20 21.12 -20.61
CA ILE A 236 -22.13 21.41 -21.70
C ILE A 236 -21.80 22.76 -22.35
N GLU A 237 -21.55 23.80 -21.55
CA GLU A 237 -21.17 25.12 -22.04
C GLU A 237 -19.84 25.09 -22.82
N ILE A 238 -18.84 24.39 -22.30
CA ILE A 238 -17.55 24.18 -23.00
C ILE A 238 -17.78 23.49 -24.35
N SER A 239 -18.57 22.41 -24.35
CA SER A 239 -18.87 21.65 -25.57
C SER A 239 -19.59 22.48 -26.61
N GLU A 240 -20.48 23.38 -26.17
CA GLU A 240 -21.18 24.33 -27.06
C GLU A 240 -20.20 25.30 -27.73
N VAL A 241 -19.25 25.86 -26.96
CA VAL A 241 -18.22 26.75 -27.52
C VAL A 241 -17.32 25.98 -28.50
N ILE A 242 -16.91 24.78 -28.19
CA ILE A 242 -16.08 23.94 -29.08
C ILE A 242 -16.83 23.69 -30.40
N LEU A 243 -18.05 23.14 -30.32
CA LEU A 243 -18.86 22.82 -31.51
C LEU A 243 -19.17 24.06 -32.38
N SER A 244 -19.30 25.24 -31.78
CA SER A 244 -19.54 26.49 -32.52
C SER A 244 -18.31 27.01 -33.28
N ASN A 245 -17.11 26.56 -32.94
CA ASN A 245 -15.86 27.08 -33.49
C ASN A 245 -15.06 26.07 -34.35
N ILE A 246 -15.52 24.83 -34.45
CA ILE A 246 -14.93 23.83 -35.36
C ILE A 246 -15.34 24.16 -36.79
N LYS A 247 -14.37 24.25 -37.71
CA LYS A 247 -14.61 24.64 -39.10
C LYS A 247 -14.78 23.48 -40.07
N GLU A 248 -14.21 22.33 -39.76
CA GLU A 248 -14.26 21.14 -40.61
C GLU A 248 -14.31 19.85 -39.78
N HIS A 249 -15.18 18.94 -40.21
CA HIS A 249 -15.14 17.55 -39.80
C HIS A 249 -14.19 16.82 -40.74
N LEU A 250 -13.03 16.44 -40.27
CA LEU A 250 -12.13 15.63 -41.07
C LEU A 250 -12.65 14.20 -41.14
N GLU A 251 -12.72 13.63 -42.33
CA GLU A 251 -13.40 12.36 -42.68
C GLU A 251 -12.84 11.08 -42.01
N GLU A 252 -12.16 11.15 -40.89
CA GLU A 252 -11.45 10.00 -40.28
C GLU A 252 -12.30 9.01 -39.47
N GLU A 253 -13.59 9.29 -39.20
CA GLU A 253 -14.44 8.33 -38.46
C GLU A 253 -15.16 7.27 -39.32
N LYS A 254 -14.96 7.25 -40.65
CA LYS A 254 -15.65 6.30 -41.56
C LYS A 254 -15.10 4.86 -41.58
N VAL A 255 -14.11 4.51 -40.77
CA VAL A 255 -13.49 3.17 -40.87
C VAL A 255 -13.82 2.24 -39.68
N ILE A 256 -14.65 2.66 -38.73
CA ILE A 256 -15.07 1.76 -37.63
C ILE A 256 -16.61 1.59 -37.67
N GLY A 257 -17.12 1.01 -38.71
CA GLY A 257 -18.59 0.84 -38.79
C GLY A 257 -19.14 0.02 -39.95
N GLU A 258 -18.39 -0.91 -40.52
CA GLU A 258 -18.98 -1.94 -41.40
C GLU A 258 -18.43 -3.33 -41.08
N GLY A 259 -19.11 -3.96 -40.18
CA GLY A 259 -19.04 -5.38 -39.88
C GLY A 259 -20.42 -5.82 -39.41
N SER A 260 -21.29 -6.05 -40.39
CA SER A 260 -22.63 -6.61 -40.22
C SER A 260 -22.58 -7.97 -39.54
N GLY A 261 -23.58 -8.24 -38.70
CA GLY A 261 -23.90 -9.60 -38.31
C GLY A 261 -24.60 -9.72 -36.99
N ASP A 262 -25.90 -9.60 -37.05
CA ASP A 262 -26.95 -10.26 -36.29
C ASP A 262 -26.56 -11.26 -35.19
N SER A 263 -26.95 -11.01 -33.96
CA SER A 263 -27.78 -11.89 -33.12
C SER A 263 -27.55 -11.66 -31.60
N ASN A 264 -28.63 -11.41 -30.93
CA ASN A 264 -29.02 -11.69 -29.55
C ASN A 264 -27.97 -12.10 -28.49
N GLY A 265 -28.01 -11.40 -27.39
CA GLY A 265 -27.65 -11.97 -26.08
C GLY A 265 -26.71 -11.13 -25.25
N ASP A 266 -27.19 -10.68 -24.13
CA ASP A 266 -26.48 -10.13 -22.98
C ASP A 266 -25.02 -10.57 -22.86
N GLN A 267 -24.10 -9.63 -23.03
CA GLN A 267 -22.84 -9.64 -22.31
C GLN A 267 -22.09 -8.32 -22.56
N ILE A 268 -21.75 -7.63 -21.47
CA ILE A 268 -20.77 -6.56 -21.45
C ILE A 268 -19.42 -7.18 -21.80
N GLY A 269 -19.06 -7.17 -23.08
CA GLY A 269 -17.84 -7.78 -23.61
C GLY A 269 -16.86 -6.72 -24.10
N GLY A 270 -15.66 -6.74 -23.52
CA GLY A 270 -14.51 -5.97 -23.98
C GLY A 270 -14.11 -6.36 -25.41
N VAL A 271 -13.73 -5.36 -26.18
CA VAL A 271 -13.16 -5.51 -27.52
C VAL A 271 -11.66 -5.83 -27.39
N PRO A 272 -11.10 -6.79 -28.15
CA PRO A 272 -9.69 -7.14 -28.09
C PRO A 272 -8.82 -6.03 -28.69
N ALA A 273 -7.82 -5.61 -27.94
CA ALA A 273 -6.72 -4.82 -28.47
C ALA A 273 -5.69 -5.80 -29.08
N ASP A 274 -5.59 -5.81 -30.37
CA ASP A 274 -4.35 -5.95 -31.12
C ASP A 274 -4.70 -6.07 -32.61
N GLN A 275 -4.43 -5.00 -33.32
CA GLN A 275 -3.77 -5.03 -34.62
C GLN A 275 -3.92 -3.68 -35.34
N LYS A 276 -2.77 -3.03 -35.59
CA LYS A 276 -2.54 -2.07 -36.65
C LYS A 276 -3.36 -0.77 -36.65
N ILE A 277 -2.99 0.15 -35.77
CA ILE A 277 -3.28 1.58 -35.92
C ILE A 277 -1.93 2.35 -35.97
N GLU A 278 -1.00 1.92 -36.78
CA GLU A 278 0.32 2.60 -36.85
C GLU A 278 0.54 3.44 -38.12
N GLU A 279 -0.33 3.40 -39.13
CA GLU A 279 0.01 4.04 -40.41
C GLU A 279 -0.90 5.16 -40.92
N ARG A 280 -1.95 5.61 -40.21
CA ARG A 280 -2.87 6.65 -40.75
C ARG A 280 -3.15 7.86 -39.86
N ALA A 281 -2.49 8.01 -38.73
CA ALA A 281 -2.70 9.14 -37.81
C ALA A 281 -1.88 10.40 -38.16
N THR A 282 -1.15 10.42 -39.26
CA THR A 282 -0.22 11.51 -39.57
C THR A 282 -0.80 12.65 -40.40
N ASN A 283 -2.02 12.53 -40.94
CA ASN A 283 -2.53 13.54 -41.90
C ASN A 283 -3.41 14.65 -41.31
N ASP A 284 -3.66 14.64 -39.99
CA ASP A 284 -4.63 15.57 -39.39
C ASP A 284 -4.06 16.57 -38.38
N ILE A 285 -2.77 16.59 -38.29
CA ILE A 285 -2.05 17.62 -37.53
C ILE A 285 -1.55 18.60 -38.59
N GLY A 286 -2.00 19.85 -38.56
CA GLY A 286 -1.42 20.93 -39.38
C GLY A 286 0.07 20.99 -39.05
N VAL A 287 0.84 20.19 -39.72
CA VAL A 287 2.29 20.01 -39.49
C VAL A 287 2.98 21.02 -40.38
N ASP A 288 3.70 21.95 -39.77
CA ASP A 288 4.86 22.55 -40.42
C ASP A 288 5.83 21.43 -40.81
N GLU A 289 6.26 21.34 -42.06
CA GLU A 289 7.05 20.22 -42.63
C GLU A 289 8.37 19.89 -41.94
N ASN A 290 8.67 20.51 -40.80
CA ASN A 290 9.94 20.39 -40.05
C ASN A 290 9.91 19.60 -38.74
N VAL A 291 8.79 18.98 -38.36
CA VAL A 291 8.75 18.15 -37.12
C VAL A 291 9.04 16.69 -37.48
N SER A 292 10.16 16.14 -37.00
CA SER A 292 10.53 14.75 -37.27
C SER A 292 9.46 13.77 -36.74
N GLU A 293 9.13 12.71 -37.50
CA GLU A 293 8.17 11.65 -37.12
C GLU A 293 8.41 11.09 -35.73
N THR A 294 9.66 11.01 -35.30
CA THR A 294 10.06 10.52 -33.96
C THR A 294 9.58 11.45 -32.83
N LYS A 295 9.59 12.77 -33.05
CA LYS A 295 9.05 13.75 -32.08
C LYS A 295 7.54 13.66 -31.98
N MET A 296 6.85 13.45 -33.11
CA MET A 296 5.40 13.29 -33.15
C MET A 296 4.95 12.04 -32.37
N LYS A 297 5.55 10.88 -32.63
CA LYS A 297 5.29 9.64 -31.88
C LYS A 297 5.57 9.82 -30.38
N GLY A 298 6.55 10.63 -30.03
CA GLY A 298 6.87 10.98 -28.64
C GLY A 298 5.78 11.81 -27.95
N PHE A 299 5.19 12.79 -28.66
CA PHE A 299 4.09 13.62 -28.16
C PHE A 299 2.79 12.83 -28.06
N GLU A 300 2.47 12.00 -29.04
CA GLU A 300 1.27 11.14 -29.02
C GLU A 300 1.24 10.21 -27.79
N LYS A 301 2.38 9.56 -27.45
CA LYS A 301 2.45 8.72 -26.25
C LYS A 301 2.15 9.49 -24.95
N VAL A 302 2.59 10.74 -24.87
CA VAL A 302 2.33 11.56 -23.65
C VAL A 302 0.88 12.03 -23.61
N LEU A 303 0.32 12.42 -24.77
CA LEU A 303 -1.10 12.81 -24.86
C LEU A 303 -2.04 11.64 -24.55
N VAL A 304 -1.70 10.43 -24.99
CA VAL A 304 -2.47 9.22 -24.64
C VAL A 304 -2.45 9.02 -23.13
N LYS A 305 -1.29 9.16 -22.48
CA LYS A 305 -1.20 9.04 -21.00
C LYS A 305 -2.04 10.10 -20.27
N GLN A 306 -2.04 11.36 -20.75
CA GLN A 306 -2.90 12.41 -20.21
C GLN A 306 -4.39 12.11 -20.43
N LYS A 307 -4.75 11.64 -21.62
CA LYS A 307 -6.12 11.28 -21.95
C LYS A 307 -6.58 10.06 -21.11
N ASP A 308 -5.72 9.10 -20.91
CA ASP A 308 -6.01 7.93 -20.05
C ASP A 308 -6.18 8.35 -18.58
N PHE A 309 -5.39 9.30 -18.10
CA PHE A 309 -5.54 9.88 -16.76
C PHE A 309 -6.94 10.53 -16.59
N ILE A 310 -7.35 11.38 -17.51
CA ILE A 310 -8.64 12.09 -17.42
C ILE A 310 -9.85 11.16 -17.66
N ASN A 311 -9.71 10.14 -18.50
CA ASN A 311 -10.80 9.23 -18.83
C ASN A 311 -10.90 8.00 -17.93
N SER A 312 -10.02 7.84 -16.94
CA SER A 312 -10.01 6.72 -15.97
C SER A 312 -10.30 5.35 -16.61
N LYS A 313 -9.63 5.02 -17.72
CA LYS A 313 -9.89 3.78 -18.46
C LYS A 313 -9.33 2.58 -17.74
N ILE A 314 -10.21 1.66 -17.34
CA ILE A 314 -9.88 0.37 -16.77
C ILE A 314 -9.56 -0.65 -17.87
N LYS A 315 -8.31 -1.13 -17.93
CA LYS A 315 -8.02 -2.42 -18.54
C LYS A 315 -7.78 -3.43 -17.43
N LYS A 316 -8.68 -4.42 -17.28
CA LYS A 316 -8.55 -5.47 -16.29
C LYS A 316 -7.46 -6.46 -16.70
N LYS A 317 -6.28 -6.40 -16.07
CA LYS A 317 -5.35 -7.53 -16.04
C LYS A 317 -5.23 -8.05 -14.62
N SER A 318 -5.43 -9.32 -14.43
CA SER A 318 -5.37 -9.96 -13.12
C SER A 318 -3.91 -10.18 -12.74
N VAL A 319 -3.49 -9.65 -11.60
CA VAL A 319 -2.31 -10.09 -10.85
C VAL A 319 -2.36 -11.62 -10.76
N SER A 320 -1.25 -12.29 -10.99
CA SER A 320 -1.22 -13.76 -10.93
C SER A 320 -1.71 -14.23 -9.56
N LYS A 321 -2.34 -15.41 -9.50
CA LYS A 321 -2.84 -15.95 -8.21
C LYS A 321 -1.73 -16.07 -7.18
N LYS A 322 -0.49 -16.34 -7.63
CA LYS A 322 0.69 -16.47 -6.79
C LYS A 322 1.11 -15.11 -6.19
N GLU A 323 1.20 -14.07 -7.00
CA GLU A 323 1.52 -12.71 -6.55
C GLU A 323 0.47 -12.16 -5.60
N LYS A 324 -0.82 -12.38 -5.90
CA LYS A 324 -1.91 -11.99 -5.00
C LYS A 324 -1.80 -12.68 -3.63
N ALA A 325 -1.48 -13.96 -3.60
CA ALA A 325 -1.29 -14.70 -2.34
C ALA A 325 -0.11 -14.14 -1.52
N ILE A 326 0.99 -13.74 -2.19
CA ILE A 326 2.14 -13.11 -1.54
C ILE A 326 1.76 -11.73 -0.97
N LEU A 327 1.08 -10.90 -1.76
CA LEU A 327 0.62 -9.57 -1.30
C LEU A 327 -0.32 -9.68 -0.09
N ASP A 328 -1.27 -10.61 -0.15
CA ASP A 328 -2.20 -10.87 0.95
C ASP A 328 -1.47 -11.40 2.21
N ALA A 329 -0.43 -12.21 2.05
CA ALA A 329 0.39 -12.72 3.15
C ALA A 329 1.19 -11.60 3.83
N ILE A 330 1.80 -10.70 3.06
CA ILE A 330 2.54 -9.53 3.55
C ILE A 330 1.59 -8.59 4.32
N GLU A 331 0.42 -8.30 3.76
CA GLU A 331 -0.57 -7.42 4.37
C GLU A 331 -1.09 -7.98 5.70
N LYS A 332 -1.53 -9.25 5.74
CA LYS A 332 -2.02 -9.91 6.95
C LYS A 332 -0.98 -10.05 8.05
N SER A 333 0.28 -10.24 7.67
CA SER A 333 1.38 -10.36 8.62
C SER A 333 1.85 -9.01 9.18
N GLY A 334 1.41 -7.89 8.58
CA GLY A 334 1.87 -6.57 8.95
C GLY A 334 3.37 -6.40 8.76
N MET A 335 3.92 -7.00 7.68
CA MET A 335 5.33 -6.82 7.32
C MET A 335 5.62 -5.34 7.08
N ASP A 336 6.76 -4.86 7.54
CA ASP A 336 7.20 -3.48 7.40
C ASP A 336 8.72 -3.43 7.23
N MET A 337 9.25 -2.32 6.76
CA MET A 337 10.69 -2.10 6.63
C MET A 337 11.10 -0.94 7.53
N VAL A 338 12.01 -1.20 8.43
CA VAL A 338 12.45 -0.25 9.46
C VAL A 338 13.88 0.15 9.18
N LYS A 339 14.13 1.46 9.07
CA LYS A 339 15.50 1.98 9.00
C LYS A 339 16.23 1.67 10.29
N THR A 340 17.41 1.08 10.17
CA THR A 340 18.32 0.77 11.26
C THR A 340 19.68 1.42 11.00
N GLY A 341 20.59 1.35 11.95
CA GLY A 341 21.97 1.77 11.72
C GLY A 341 22.64 0.95 10.60
N THR A 342 23.72 1.47 10.03
CA THR A 342 24.50 0.74 9.03
C THR A 342 25.44 -0.22 9.72
N ASP A 343 25.30 -1.52 9.48
CA ASP A 343 26.14 -2.56 10.05
C ASP A 343 26.26 -3.77 9.13
N TYR A 344 27.18 -4.69 9.45
CA TYR A 344 27.39 -5.90 8.68
C TYR A 344 26.23 -6.89 8.87
N VAL A 345 25.80 -7.47 7.76
CA VAL A 345 24.75 -8.50 7.73
C VAL A 345 25.35 -9.90 7.79
N ASN A 346 26.52 -10.07 7.18
CA ASN A 346 27.25 -11.34 7.14
C ASN A 346 28.77 -11.09 7.17
N GLY A 347 29.54 -12.13 7.47
CA GLY A 347 31.00 -12.07 7.52
C GLY A 347 31.72 -11.75 6.20
N SER A 348 30.98 -11.63 5.08
CA SER A 348 31.52 -11.29 3.75
C SER A 348 31.49 -9.80 3.41
N GLY A 349 31.20 -8.92 4.37
CA GLY A 349 31.29 -7.47 4.19
C GLY A 349 30.06 -6.81 3.57
N GLN A 350 28.90 -7.47 3.66
CA GLN A 350 27.65 -6.88 3.19
C GLN A 350 27.03 -5.99 4.27
N TYR A 351 26.76 -4.73 3.93
CA TYR A 351 26.08 -3.77 4.80
C TYR A 351 24.59 -3.70 4.49
N ALA A 352 23.78 -3.47 5.52
CA ALA A 352 22.38 -3.13 5.39
C ALA A 352 22.04 -1.90 6.24
N THR A 353 21.05 -1.14 5.80
CA THR A 353 20.51 0.05 6.48
C THR A 353 19.05 -0.13 6.85
N ASP A 354 18.46 -1.23 6.45
CA ASP A 354 17.05 -1.53 6.65
C ASP A 354 16.88 -2.95 7.18
N THR A 355 15.90 -3.11 8.07
CA THR A 355 15.51 -4.40 8.62
C THR A 355 14.05 -4.67 8.29
N ILE A 356 13.76 -5.84 7.76
CA ILE A 356 12.37 -6.29 7.53
C ILE A 356 11.81 -6.77 8.87
N VAL A 357 10.68 -6.17 9.27
CA VAL A 357 9.97 -6.54 10.50
C VAL A 357 8.59 -7.07 10.15
N VAL A 358 8.27 -8.25 10.63
CA VAL A 358 6.96 -8.88 10.51
C VAL A 358 6.27 -8.82 11.87
N ASN A 359 5.14 -8.13 11.94
CA ASN A 359 4.43 -7.90 13.19
C ASN A 359 3.63 -9.10 13.68
N LYS A 360 3.28 -10.02 12.79
CA LYS A 360 2.47 -11.18 13.14
C LYS A 360 2.78 -12.38 12.27
N LEU A 361 3.15 -13.49 12.89
CA LEU A 361 3.27 -14.78 12.20
C LEU A 361 1.87 -15.31 11.85
N THR A 362 1.64 -15.58 10.55
CA THR A 362 0.40 -16.14 10.02
C THR A 362 0.69 -17.40 9.20
N ARG A 363 -0.35 -18.20 8.96
CA ARG A 363 -0.23 -19.42 8.14
C ARG A 363 0.10 -19.06 6.68
N GLU A 364 -0.56 -18.06 6.14
CA GLU A 364 -0.36 -17.57 4.78
C GLU A 364 1.08 -17.09 4.57
N LEU A 365 1.66 -16.41 5.57
CA LEU A 365 3.05 -15.98 5.51
C LEU A 365 4.00 -17.18 5.48
N ILE A 366 3.81 -18.19 6.34
CA ILE A 366 4.65 -19.39 6.39
C ILE A 366 4.62 -20.13 5.04
N GLU A 367 3.48 -20.20 4.38
CA GLU A 367 3.30 -20.85 3.08
C GLU A 367 3.81 -20.01 1.91
N SER A 368 4.04 -18.71 2.12
CA SER A 368 4.53 -17.80 1.09
C SER A 368 6.04 -17.94 0.84
N ASP A 369 6.47 -17.51 -0.33
CA ASP A 369 7.90 -17.48 -0.67
C ASP A 369 8.67 -16.35 0.06
N VAL A 370 7.97 -15.38 0.66
CA VAL A 370 8.58 -14.25 1.40
C VAL A 370 8.92 -14.58 2.86
N PHE A 371 8.79 -15.83 3.29
CA PHE A 371 9.13 -16.25 4.64
C PHE A 371 10.38 -17.13 4.63
N PRO A 372 11.54 -16.66 5.17
CA PRO A 372 12.81 -17.38 5.08
C PRO A 372 12.95 -18.53 6.08
N LEU A 373 12.12 -18.56 7.12
CA LEU A 373 12.25 -19.46 8.27
C LEU A 373 11.28 -20.66 8.21
N ASN A 374 10.86 -21.06 7.01
CA ASN A 374 10.00 -22.25 6.87
C ASN A 374 10.79 -23.50 6.48
N CYS A 375 10.33 -24.64 6.97
CA CYS A 375 10.82 -25.93 6.54
C CYS A 375 10.23 -26.29 5.19
N ARG A 376 11.08 -26.50 4.18
CA ARG A 376 10.66 -26.83 2.81
C ARG A 376 11.25 -28.15 2.36
N GLU A 377 10.43 -28.98 1.77
CA GLU A 377 10.82 -30.22 1.14
C GLU A 377 10.56 -30.15 -0.37
N ARG A 378 11.53 -30.57 -1.16
CA ARG A 378 11.42 -30.62 -2.61
C ARG A 378 10.97 -32.02 -3.05
N ASP A 379 9.81 -32.10 -3.67
CA ASP A 379 9.35 -33.33 -4.31
C ASP A 379 10.26 -33.66 -5.50
N GLY A 380 11.05 -34.73 -5.36
CA GLY A 380 12.06 -35.12 -6.35
C GLY A 380 11.52 -35.44 -7.74
N PHE A 381 10.23 -35.81 -7.86
CA PHE A 381 9.59 -36.15 -9.15
C PHE A 381 8.92 -34.97 -9.86
N LYS A 382 8.44 -33.98 -9.11
CA LYS A 382 7.66 -32.85 -9.69
C LYS A 382 8.36 -31.51 -9.60
N GLY A 383 9.52 -31.42 -8.96
CA GLY A 383 10.23 -30.16 -8.75
C GLY A 383 9.48 -29.14 -7.86
N ILE A 384 8.34 -29.53 -7.29
CA ILE A 384 7.50 -28.65 -6.48
C ILE A 384 8.05 -28.63 -5.04
N THR A 385 8.35 -27.45 -4.55
CA THR A 385 8.73 -27.22 -3.15
C THR A 385 7.49 -27.02 -2.30
N ARG A 386 7.34 -27.78 -1.21
CA ARG A 386 6.21 -27.65 -0.27
C ARG A 386 6.72 -27.32 1.12
N VAL A 387 5.96 -26.50 1.83
CA VAL A 387 6.19 -26.24 3.26
C VAL A 387 5.71 -27.45 4.06
N VAL A 388 6.61 -28.01 4.87
CA VAL A 388 6.35 -29.21 5.66
C VAL A 388 6.59 -28.95 7.15
N ILE A 389 6.03 -29.80 7.99
CA ILE A 389 6.29 -29.81 9.42
C ILE A 389 7.65 -30.47 9.67
N ASP A 390 8.51 -29.79 10.46
CA ASP A 390 9.71 -30.42 11.02
C ASP A 390 9.32 -31.27 12.21
N ASN A 391 9.53 -32.60 12.11
CA ASN A 391 9.18 -33.56 13.13
C ASN A 391 9.96 -33.34 14.44
N GLY A 392 11.20 -32.84 14.35
CA GLY A 392 12.02 -32.49 15.51
C GLY A 392 11.43 -31.33 16.29
N VAL A 393 11.06 -30.28 15.56
CA VAL A 393 10.42 -29.09 16.13
C VAL A 393 9.02 -29.40 16.66
N GLN A 394 8.25 -30.24 15.97
CA GLN A 394 6.93 -30.68 16.45
C GLN A 394 7.07 -31.39 17.83
N LYS A 395 8.08 -32.24 17.98
CA LYS A 395 8.39 -32.93 19.23
C LYS A 395 8.82 -31.96 20.32
N ALA A 396 9.67 -31.00 19.95
CA ALA A 396 10.13 -29.92 20.84
C ALA A 396 8.97 -29.07 21.35
N VAL A 397 8.06 -28.67 20.47
CA VAL A 397 6.85 -27.92 20.84
C VAL A 397 5.98 -28.71 21.82
N ASN A 398 5.72 -30.00 21.57
CA ASN A 398 4.92 -30.82 22.45
C ASN A 398 5.58 -30.96 23.83
N ASN A 399 6.89 -31.21 23.88
CA ASN A 399 7.65 -31.27 25.12
C ASN A 399 7.62 -29.93 25.88
N GLY A 400 7.80 -28.84 25.16
CA GLY A 400 7.70 -27.48 25.71
C GLY A 400 6.34 -27.18 26.34
N LEU A 401 5.24 -27.60 25.72
CA LEU A 401 3.91 -27.45 26.30
C LEU A 401 3.74 -28.23 27.62
N VAL A 402 4.29 -29.42 27.72
CA VAL A 402 4.23 -30.24 28.95
C VAL A 402 5.05 -29.57 30.05
N LEU A 403 6.31 -29.22 29.75
CA LEU A 403 7.21 -28.55 30.70
C LEU A 403 6.66 -27.19 31.14
N GLY A 404 6.09 -26.45 30.19
CA GLY A 404 5.49 -25.15 30.47
C GLY A 404 4.25 -25.21 31.34
N ALA A 405 3.46 -26.28 31.24
CA ALA A 405 2.33 -26.50 32.15
C ALA A 405 2.81 -26.78 33.61
N ALA A 406 3.91 -27.50 33.77
CA ALA A 406 4.52 -27.73 35.09
C ALA A 406 5.12 -26.43 35.66
N LEU A 407 5.84 -25.67 34.83
CA LEU A 407 6.39 -24.37 35.22
C LEU A 407 5.28 -23.36 35.57
N GLY A 408 4.22 -23.30 34.76
CA GLY A 408 3.09 -22.39 34.99
C GLY A 408 2.38 -22.63 36.31
N ARG A 409 2.18 -23.89 36.68
CA ARG A 409 1.63 -24.23 38.01
C ARG A 409 2.51 -23.73 39.15
N LYS A 410 3.84 -23.88 39.05
CA LYS A 410 4.78 -23.36 40.05
C LYS A 410 4.74 -21.82 40.13
N LEU A 411 4.61 -21.15 38.98
CA LEU A 411 4.50 -19.68 38.95
C LEU A 411 3.16 -19.20 39.48
N GLN A 412 2.06 -19.91 39.25
CA GLN A 412 0.75 -19.60 39.85
C GLN A 412 0.79 -19.63 41.37
N ILE A 413 1.38 -20.65 41.95
CA ILE A 413 1.52 -20.79 43.42
C ILE A 413 2.34 -19.62 44.00
N ARG A 414 3.38 -19.16 43.30
CA ARG A 414 4.19 -18.02 43.73
C ARG A 414 3.51 -16.69 43.53
N ASN A 415 2.56 -16.61 42.60
CA ASN A 415 1.83 -15.40 42.25
C ASN A 415 0.52 -15.22 43.04
N GLU A 416 0.18 -16.18 43.88
CA GLU A 416 -0.93 -16.00 44.81
C GLU A 416 -0.60 -14.85 45.76
N LEU A 417 -1.58 -13.97 45.94
CA LEU A 417 -1.49 -12.83 46.85
C LEU A 417 -1.02 -13.30 48.24
N ASN A 418 0.20 -12.96 48.59
CA ASN A 418 0.73 -13.26 49.91
C ASN A 418 0.07 -12.29 50.91
N THR A 419 -1.02 -12.76 51.51
CA THR A 419 -1.75 -11.98 52.53
C THR A 419 -1.14 -12.30 53.89
N THR A 420 -0.32 -11.40 54.40
CA THR A 420 0.19 -11.49 55.74
C THR A 420 -0.73 -10.74 56.69
N LYS A 421 -1.39 -11.46 57.60
CA LYS A 421 -2.25 -10.89 58.62
C LYS A 421 -1.44 -10.67 59.91
N PHE A 422 -1.21 -9.43 60.24
CA PHE A 422 -0.60 -9.01 61.49
C PHE A 422 -1.69 -8.82 62.53
N MET A 423 -1.71 -9.63 63.56
CA MET A 423 -2.66 -9.60 64.66
C MET A 423 -2.11 -8.76 65.85
N ARG A 424 -2.98 -8.38 66.80
CA ARG A 424 -2.62 -7.63 68.00
C ARG A 424 -1.86 -6.35 67.71
N LYS A 425 -2.44 -5.50 66.87
CA LYS A 425 -1.92 -4.18 66.56
C LYS A 425 -2.68 -3.11 67.36
N PRO A 426 -2.02 -1.95 67.63
CA PRO A 426 -2.68 -0.81 68.27
C PRO A 426 -3.62 -0.04 67.32
N VAL A 427 -3.47 -0.23 65.99
CA VAL A 427 -4.28 0.40 64.96
C VAL A 427 -4.56 -0.56 63.81
N GLY A 428 -5.70 -0.39 63.09
CA GLY A 428 -6.08 -1.22 61.98
C GLY A 428 -7.56 -1.58 61.97
N LYS A 429 -7.90 -2.77 61.42
CA LYS A 429 -9.25 -3.33 61.49
C LYS A 429 -9.46 -4.05 62.82
N ILE A 430 -10.62 -3.85 63.46
CA ILE A 430 -10.96 -4.47 64.73
C ILE A 430 -11.07 -5.99 64.56
N ASP A 431 -10.37 -6.75 65.41
CA ASP A 431 -10.56 -8.20 65.52
C ASP A 431 -11.66 -8.49 66.55
N ARG A 432 -12.86 -8.80 66.05
CA ARG A 432 -14.04 -9.04 66.87
C ARG A 432 -13.88 -10.16 67.91
N ARG A 433 -12.87 -11.08 67.71
CA ARG A 433 -12.64 -12.23 68.59
C ARG A 433 -11.98 -11.82 69.91
N ILE A 434 -11.19 -10.74 69.87
CA ILE A 434 -10.42 -10.26 71.02
C ILE A 434 -10.92 -8.89 71.47
N LEU A 435 -12.07 -8.45 70.96
CA LEU A 435 -12.67 -7.13 71.32
C LEU A 435 -12.94 -7.01 72.82
N SER A 436 -13.27 -8.11 73.53
CA SER A 436 -13.45 -8.16 74.95
C SER A 436 -12.20 -7.79 75.74
N GLU A 437 -11.01 -7.93 75.17
CA GLU A 437 -9.75 -7.59 75.83
C GLU A 437 -9.58 -6.09 76.05
N LEU A 438 -10.34 -5.24 75.32
CA LEU A 438 -10.42 -3.79 75.59
C LEU A 438 -10.92 -3.48 77.01
N SER A 439 -11.76 -4.34 77.60
CA SER A 439 -12.26 -4.16 79.00
C SER A 439 -11.17 -4.48 80.03
N PHE A 440 -10.02 -5.00 79.61
CA PHE A 440 -8.88 -5.31 80.43
C PHE A 440 -7.66 -4.44 80.09
N ASP A 441 -7.88 -3.22 79.58
CA ASP A 441 -6.87 -2.24 79.17
C ASP A 441 -5.88 -2.75 78.07
N ASN A 442 -6.31 -3.72 77.26
CA ASN A 442 -5.50 -4.19 76.14
C ASN A 442 -5.96 -3.47 74.85
N GLU A 443 -5.23 -2.46 74.41
CA GLU A 443 -5.50 -1.70 73.19
C GLU A 443 -5.16 -2.44 71.89
N ASN A 444 -4.45 -3.56 71.95
CA ASN A 444 -3.95 -4.34 70.78
C ASN A 444 -5.02 -5.28 70.18
N VAL A 445 -6.22 -4.75 69.94
CA VAL A 445 -7.37 -5.52 69.42
C VAL A 445 -7.58 -5.37 67.91
N PHE A 446 -6.62 -4.78 67.23
CA PHE A 446 -6.71 -4.58 65.80
C PHE A 446 -5.80 -5.58 65.04
N TYR A 447 -6.13 -5.75 63.73
CA TYR A 447 -5.27 -6.47 62.82
C TYR A 447 -5.08 -5.63 61.56
N SER A 448 -3.93 -5.77 60.90
CA SER A 448 -3.64 -5.27 59.57
C SER A 448 -3.39 -6.43 58.61
N ILE A 449 -3.88 -6.25 57.37
CA ILE A 449 -3.64 -7.18 56.31
C ILE A 449 -2.70 -6.48 55.31
N ASN A 450 -1.51 -7.03 55.19
CA ASN A 450 -0.60 -6.63 54.12
C ASN A 450 -0.79 -7.56 52.93
N VAL A 451 -1.07 -7.01 51.76
CA VAL A 451 -1.25 -7.76 50.53
C VAL A 451 -0.10 -7.38 49.63
N ASP A 452 0.86 -8.28 49.51
CA ASP A 452 1.95 -8.08 48.60
C ASP A 452 1.49 -8.48 47.18
N GLN A 453 1.32 -7.45 46.34
CA GLN A 453 1.04 -7.65 44.92
C GLN A 453 2.34 -7.66 44.16
N TYR A 454 2.56 -8.73 43.39
CA TYR A 454 3.67 -8.76 42.44
C TYR A 454 3.39 -7.78 41.30
N LYS A 455 4.40 -7.00 40.92
CA LYS A 455 4.34 -6.12 39.76
C LYS A 455 4.07 -6.91 38.48
N LYS A 456 3.43 -6.25 37.52
CA LYS A 456 3.32 -6.81 36.19
C LYS A 456 4.70 -6.88 35.56
N SER A 457 4.95 -7.93 34.81
CA SER A 457 6.23 -8.16 34.15
C SER A 457 6.03 -8.39 32.65
N PHE A 458 6.87 -7.77 31.87
CA PHE A 458 6.95 -7.98 30.41
C PHE A 458 8.27 -8.69 30.08
N LEU A 459 8.19 -9.81 29.40
CA LEU A 459 9.35 -10.56 28.92
C LEU A 459 9.34 -10.63 27.39
N HIS A 460 10.34 -10.04 26.76
CA HIS A 460 10.60 -10.26 25.35
C HIS A 460 11.65 -11.36 25.17
N ILE A 461 11.33 -12.36 24.36
CA ILE A 461 12.23 -13.44 23.99
C ILE A 461 12.65 -13.25 22.54
N SER A 462 13.93 -12.99 22.31
CA SER A 462 14.53 -12.91 20.99
C SER A 462 15.30 -14.18 20.69
N VAL A 463 14.95 -14.86 19.60
CA VAL A 463 15.53 -16.16 19.23
C VAL A 463 16.32 -16.00 17.96
N ASP A 464 17.57 -16.40 18.00
CA ASP A 464 18.40 -16.55 16.82
C ASP A 464 17.89 -17.74 15.98
N ALA A 465 17.53 -17.47 14.75
CA ALA A 465 17.11 -18.48 13.79
C ALA A 465 18.11 -18.62 12.63
N SER A 466 19.38 -18.33 12.88
CA SER A 466 20.46 -18.54 11.91
C SER A 466 20.74 -20.01 11.66
N SER A 467 21.47 -20.28 10.59
CA SER A 467 21.80 -21.65 10.17
C SER A 467 22.64 -22.42 11.20
N SER A 468 23.43 -21.73 12.03
CA SER A 468 24.25 -22.35 13.11
C SER A 468 23.40 -22.97 14.23
N MET A 469 22.17 -22.49 14.38
CA MET A 469 21.20 -23.01 15.35
C MET A 469 20.53 -24.31 14.94
N ARG A 470 20.74 -24.81 13.72
CA ARG A 470 20.05 -26.02 13.21
C ARG A 470 20.23 -27.25 14.09
N GLY A 471 19.27 -28.18 14.02
CA GLY A 471 19.30 -29.50 14.66
C GLY A 471 18.95 -29.44 16.15
N GLU A 472 19.82 -30.02 16.99
CA GLU A 472 19.53 -30.19 18.41
C GLU A 472 19.43 -28.87 19.19
N LYS A 473 20.25 -27.87 18.83
CA LYS A 473 20.20 -26.52 19.42
C LYS A 473 18.83 -25.91 19.21
N TRP A 474 18.34 -25.92 17.94
CA TRP A 474 17.03 -25.42 17.58
C TRP A 474 15.90 -26.08 18.36
N ASN A 475 15.92 -27.42 18.45
CA ASN A 475 14.91 -28.18 19.18
C ASN A 475 14.91 -27.87 20.68
N LYS A 476 16.08 -27.70 21.29
CA LYS A 476 16.21 -27.33 22.71
C LYS A 476 15.70 -25.90 22.95
N THR A 477 16.08 -24.97 22.10
CA THR A 477 15.61 -23.58 22.16
C THR A 477 14.08 -23.50 21.98
N MET A 478 13.52 -24.19 21.01
CA MET A 478 12.07 -24.23 20.79
C MET A 478 11.33 -24.83 21.99
N THR A 479 11.88 -25.90 22.61
CA THR A 479 11.31 -26.46 23.84
C THR A 479 11.27 -25.44 24.97
N SER A 480 12.36 -24.69 25.18
CA SER A 480 12.47 -23.68 26.24
C SER A 480 11.52 -22.49 26.00
N VAL A 481 11.52 -21.96 24.78
CA VAL A 481 10.65 -20.84 24.39
C VAL A 481 9.17 -21.20 24.56
N VAL A 482 8.76 -22.37 24.06
CA VAL A 482 7.38 -22.86 24.20
C VAL A 482 6.99 -23.09 25.64
N ALA A 483 7.92 -23.61 26.46
CA ALA A 483 7.66 -23.79 27.89
C ALA A 483 7.42 -22.47 28.62
N ILE A 484 8.22 -21.44 28.32
CA ILE A 484 8.02 -20.10 28.90
C ILE A 484 6.69 -19.50 28.44
N CYS A 485 6.37 -19.56 27.14
CA CYS A 485 5.10 -19.06 26.61
C CYS A 485 3.88 -19.75 27.20
N LYS A 486 3.95 -21.09 27.38
CA LYS A 486 2.90 -21.88 28.01
C LYS A 486 2.74 -21.50 29.49
N ALA A 487 3.85 -21.35 30.21
CA ALA A 487 3.81 -20.90 31.60
C ALA A 487 3.19 -19.52 31.75
N ALA A 488 3.60 -18.56 30.89
CA ALA A 488 3.05 -17.22 30.86
C ALA A 488 1.54 -17.20 30.57
N SER A 489 1.06 -18.08 29.69
CA SER A 489 -0.38 -18.19 29.39
C SER A 489 -1.24 -18.63 30.58
N MET A 490 -0.62 -19.07 31.68
CA MET A 490 -1.27 -19.53 32.91
C MET A 490 -1.19 -18.50 34.05
N VAL A 491 -0.47 -17.39 33.85
CA VAL A 491 -0.18 -16.39 34.89
C VAL A 491 -0.63 -15.02 34.40
N ASN A 492 -1.41 -14.29 35.20
CA ASN A 492 -2.07 -13.05 34.73
C ASN A 492 -1.16 -11.81 34.69
N ASN A 493 -0.04 -11.82 35.42
CA ASN A 493 0.86 -10.65 35.54
C ASN A 493 2.18 -10.82 34.78
N LEU A 494 2.26 -11.81 33.88
CA LEU A 494 3.42 -12.02 33.00
C LEU A 494 2.97 -11.97 31.54
N ARG A 495 3.38 -10.92 30.82
CA ARG A 495 3.23 -10.85 29.36
C ARG A 495 4.51 -11.30 28.71
N VAL A 496 4.41 -12.20 27.74
CA VAL A 496 5.56 -12.71 26.95
C VAL A 496 5.34 -12.45 25.49
N THR A 497 6.35 -11.89 24.84
CA THR A 497 6.42 -11.78 23.37
C THR A 497 7.63 -12.55 22.86
N VAL A 498 7.50 -13.17 21.68
CA VAL A 498 8.58 -13.95 21.04
C VAL A 498 8.84 -13.39 19.65
N SER A 499 10.10 -13.09 19.36
CA SER A 499 10.57 -12.79 18.01
C SER A 499 11.65 -13.78 17.57
N PHE A 500 11.63 -14.12 16.28
CA PHE A 500 12.71 -14.83 15.60
C PHE A 500 13.46 -13.85 14.71
N ARG A 501 14.79 -13.92 14.73
CA ARG A 501 15.66 -13.08 13.93
C ARG A 501 16.55 -13.90 13.02
N SER A 502 16.77 -13.42 11.81
CA SER A 502 17.61 -14.04 10.80
C SER A 502 17.91 -13.05 9.67
N THR A 503 18.27 -13.57 8.53
CA THR A 503 18.38 -12.80 7.28
C THR A 503 17.43 -13.33 6.21
N PHE A 504 17.06 -12.44 5.34
CA PHE A 504 16.26 -12.70 4.17
C PHE A 504 17.10 -12.46 2.93
N SER A 505 17.29 -13.50 2.11
CA SER A 505 18.03 -13.37 0.85
C SER A 505 17.12 -12.77 -0.22
N VAL A 506 17.57 -11.67 -0.77
CA VAL A 506 16.87 -10.93 -1.79
C VAL A 506 17.67 -11.01 -3.07
N SER A 507 17.03 -11.37 -4.16
CA SER A 507 17.59 -11.20 -5.49
C SER A 507 17.23 -9.80 -5.99
N SER A 508 18.23 -8.96 -6.16
CA SER A 508 18.15 -7.79 -7.01
C SER A 508 19.00 -8.06 -8.24
N MET A 509 18.65 -7.50 -9.38
CA MET A 509 19.18 -7.83 -10.72
C MET A 509 20.70 -7.86 -10.89
N LYS A 510 21.48 -7.40 -9.92
CA LYS A 510 22.95 -7.41 -10.04
C LYS A 510 23.68 -8.09 -8.89
N ARG A 511 23.04 -8.37 -7.76
CA ARG A 511 23.68 -9.04 -6.60
C ARG A 511 22.63 -9.72 -5.71
N MET A 512 22.95 -10.92 -5.22
CA MET A 512 22.23 -11.46 -4.07
C MET A 512 22.60 -10.60 -2.86
N SER A 513 21.61 -9.96 -2.26
CA SER A 513 21.77 -9.21 -1.02
C SER A 513 20.96 -9.89 0.09
N SER A 514 21.48 -9.87 1.31
CA SER A 514 20.75 -10.37 2.48
C SER A 514 20.34 -9.19 3.33
N LEU A 515 19.06 -9.12 3.70
CA LEU A 515 18.55 -8.12 4.62
C LEU A 515 18.29 -8.75 5.99
N PRO A 516 18.52 -8.02 7.10
CA PRO A 516 18.07 -8.42 8.41
C PRO A 516 16.56 -8.64 8.43
N TYR A 517 16.13 -9.70 9.13
CA TYR A 517 14.73 -10.11 9.19
C TYR A 517 14.32 -10.44 10.63
N VAL A 518 13.23 -9.85 11.08
CA VAL A 518 12.64 -10.09 12.40
C VAL A 518 11.17 -10.45 12.22
N VAL A 519 10.71 -11.52 12.89
CA VAL A 519 9.30 -11.87 12.94
C VAL A 519 8.80 -11.97 14.37
N PHE A 520 7.81 -11.17 14.75
CA PHE A 520 7.08 -11.32 16.00
C PHE A 520 6.09 -12.47 15.86
N ALA A 521 6.46 -13.61 16.43
CA ALA A 521 5.75 -14.86 16.21
C ALA A 521 4.61 -15.09 17.22
N TYR A 522 4.76 -14.58 18.44
CA TYR A 522 3.79 -14.79 19.52
C TYR A 522 3.76 -13.61 20.48
N ASP A 523 2.56 -13.23 20.93
CA ASP A 523 2.32 -12.30 22.03
C ASP A 523 1.23 -12.88 22.93
N SER A 524 1.55 -13.19 24.19
CA SER A 524 0.61 -13.78 25.15
C SER A 524 -0.61 -12.90 25.45
N ALA A 525 -0.55 -11.58 25.17
CA ALA A 525 -1.68 -10.67 25.36
C ALA A 525 -2.74 -10.80 24.27
N THR A 526 -2.34 -11.13 23.04
CA THR A 526 -3.22 -11.16 21.86
C THR A 526 -3.42 -12.55 21.28
N ASP A 527 -2.44 -13.42 21.42
CA ASP A 527 -2.43 -14.74 20.80
C ASP A 527 -2.77 -15.85 21.81
N LYS A 528 -3.57 -16.81 21.37
CA LYS A 528 -3.79 -18.04 22.15
C LYS A 528 -2.61 -18.98 21.99
N ILE A 529 -2.32 -19.77 23.03
CA ILE A 529 -1.22 -20.77 23.03
C ILE A 529 -1.34 -21.79 21.87
N ASN A 530 -2.54 -22.01 21.35
CA ASN A 530 -2.77 -22.88 20.19
C ASN A 530 -2.05 -22.41 18.93
N LYS A 531 -1.78 -21.10 18.78
CA LYS A 531 -0.99 -20.55 17.67
C LYS A 531 0.41 -21.15 17.63
N ILE A 532 1.06 -21.30 18.80
CA ILE A 532 2.37 -21.95 18.92
C ILE A 532 2.28 -23.39 18.45
N LYS A 533 1.28 -24.13 18.93
CA LYS A 533 1.09 -25.54 18.56
C LYS A 533 0.90 -25.75 17.06
N THR A 534 0.23 -24.82 16.38
CA THR A 534 -0.14 -24.95 14.97
C THR A 534 0.89 -24.36 14.01
N LEU A 535 1.64 -23.32 14.40
CA LEU A 535 2.53 -22.61 13.49
C LEU A 535 4.02 -22.91 13.72
N PHE A 536 4.46 -23.06 14.96
CA PHE A 536 5.89 -23.26 15.28
C PHE A 536 6.51 -24.53 14.67
N PRO A 537 5.77 -25.64 14.48
CA PRO A 537 6.33 -26.84 13.83
C PRO A 537 6.81 -26.62 12.38
N TYR A 538 6.40 -25.54 11.74
CA TYR A 538 6.84 -25.16 10.39
C TYR A 538 8.12 -24.31 10.39
N LEU A 539 8.57 -23.84 11.57
CA LEU A 539 9.73 -22.96 11.68
C LEU A 539 11.04 -23.76 11.58
N TYR A 540 11.96 -23.20 10.81
CA TYR A 540 13.25 -23.80 10.56
C TYR A 540 14.35 -22.73 10.65
N ALA A 541 15.47 -23.05 11.29
CA ALA A 541 16.60 -22.15 11.40
C ALA A 541 17.33 -22.03 10.07
N ASN A 542 17.45 -20.81 9.55
CA ASN A 542 18.09 -20.52 8.27
C ASN A 542 18.59 -19.07 8.23
N GLY A 543 19.63 -18.79 7.43
CA GLY A 543 20.21 -17.46 7.26
C GLY A 543 21.37 -17.15 8.20
N TRP A 544 21.64 -15.87 8.40
CA TRP A 544 22.73 -15.31 9.20
C TRP A 544 22.21 -14.61 10.47
N THR A 545 23.11 -14.17 11.33
CA THR A 545 22.79 -13.51 12.62
C THR A 545 23.17 -12.03 12.61
N PRO A 546 22.38 -11.10 12.05
CA PRO A 546 22.63 -9.67 12.10
C PRO A 546 22.11 -9.07 13.42
N GLU A 547 22.72 -9.41 14.55
CA GLU A 547 22.20 -9.10 15.90
C GLU A 547 21.96 -7.62 16.14
N GLY A 548 22.95 -6.76 15.85
CA GLY A 548 22.85 -5.32 16.12
C GLY A 548 21.66 -4.68 15.44
N LEU A 549 21.52 -4.90 14.13
CA LEU A 549 20.42 -4.35 13.32
C LEU A 549 19.05 -4.88 13.75
N THR A 550 18.97 -6.16 14.05
CA THR A 550 17.70 -6.78 14.48
C THR A 550 17.29 -6.33 15.88
N PHE A 551 18.22 -6.13 16.82
CA PHE A 551 17.92 -5.60 18.14
C PHE A 551 17.47 -4.15 18.09
N GLU A 552 18.10 -3.33 17.25
CA GLU A 552 17.64 -1.95 17.00
C GLU A 552 16.20 -1.94 16.45
N ALA A 553 15.91 -2.80 15.47
CA ALA A 553 14.55 -2.92 14.94
C ALA A 553 13.57 -3.38 16.01
N ILE A 554 13.88 -4.43 16.79
CA ILE A 554 13.04 -4.96 17.88
C ILE A 554 12.74 -3.88 18.90
N SER A 555 13.75 -3.08 19.29
CA SER A 555 13.59 -2.03 20.32
C SER A 555 12.52 -1.00 19.98
N LYS A 556 12.25 -0.76 18.69
CA LYS A 556 11.21 0.18 18.21
C LYS A 556 9.79 -0.35 18.41
N TYR A 557 9.63 -1.66 18.60
CA TYR A 557 8.33 -2.33 18.79
C TYR A 557 8.07 -2.77 20.24
N LEU A 558 9.08 -2.70 21.10
CA LEU A 558 8.89 -3.04 22.51
C LEU A 558 8.17 -1.92 23.25
N PRO A 559 7.34 -2.26 24.27
CA PRO A 559 6.70 -1.25 25.10
C PRO A 559 7.75 -0.40 25.82
N LYS A 560 7.49 0.89 25.94
CA LYS A 560 8.35 1.80 26.70
C LYS A 560 8.26 1.43 28.18
N THR A 561 9.39 1.51 28.87
CA THR A 561 9.49 1.23 30.31
C THR A 561 8.54 2.12 31.10
N SER A 562 7.71 1.54 31.97
CA SER A 562 6.89 2.25 32.93
C SER A 562 7.36 1.92 34.35
N HIS A 563 7.09 2.79 35.33
CA HIS A 563 7.42 2.52 36.73
C HIS A 563 6.59 1.38 37.34
N GLU A 564 5.53 0.94 36.66
CA GLU A 564 4.60 -0.08 37.11
C GLU A 564 4.89 -1.49 36.57
N GLU A 565 5.77 -1.62 35.56
CA GLU A 565 6.12 -2.90 34.93
C GLU A 565 7.63 -3.10 34.91
N ASP A 566 8.05 -4.33 35.24
CA ASP A 566 9.43 -4.77 35.06
C ASP A 566 9.60 -5.39 33.68
N ASN A 567 10.53 -4.85 32.88
CA ASN A 567 10.79 -5.31 31.51
C ASN A 567 12.04 -6.16 31.46
N TYR A 568 11.92 -7.35 30.88
CA TYR A 568 13.01 -8.31 30.70
C TYR A 568 13.20 -8.63 29.22
N PHE A 569 14.47 -8.74 28.82
CA PHE A 569 14.87 -9.17 27.48
C PHE A 569 15.71 -10.43 27.60
N LEU A 570 15.25 -11.52 26.98
CA LEU A 570 15.94 -12.81 26.95
C LEU A 570 16.37 -13.12 25.53
N ASN A 571 17.67 -13.29 25.33
CA ASN A 571 18.26 -13.64 24.05
C ASN A 571 18.67 -15.11 24.02
N PHE A 572 18.22 -15.85 23.00
CA PHE A 572 18.72 -17.18 22.66
C PHE A 572 19.58 -17.06 21.40
N SER A 573 20.87 -17.28 21.53
CA SER A 573 21.87 -17.27 20.44
C SER A 573 22.93 -18.31 20.74
N ASP A 574 23.61 -18.77 19.71
CA ASP A 574 24.76 -19.69 19.87
C ASP A 574 26.12 -19.02 19.68
N GLY A 575 26.14 -17.70 19.59
CA GLY A 575 27.36 -16.87 19.50
C GLY A 575 27.64 -16.28 18.15
#